data_892229f4a11f62f3a42e9c801ad747cf
#
_entry.id   892229f4a11f62f3a42e9c801ad747cf
#
_cell.length_a   1.000
_cell.length_b   1.000
_cell.length_c   1.000
_cell.angle_alpha   90.00
_cell.angle_beta   90.00
_cell.angle_gamma   90.00
#
_symmetry.space_group_name_H-M   'P 1'
#
loop_
_entity.id
_entity.type
_entity.pdbx_description
1 polymer ?
#
loop_
_entity_poly.entity_id
_entity_poly.type
_entity_poly.pdbx_seq_one_letter_code
_entity_poly.pdbx_strand_id
1 'polypeptide(L)'
;MSEKGLQILAKKSLIHFAKSTLLNSCDFCLFGKQHKVSFNIPSTRKPNVLDLVYFDVCGPIDVETLGDNKYFVTFIDDASRKVWVYVLKTKDQVFKHFKKFHAMVEREKGKPLTCLRSNNGGEYTSNKFKSYYFEKGIRHEKTVPSTPQQNGVVERMNRTIIEKIRCMLRMANLPKSIWGKVVVTTCYPINRSPSVPLDFDIPEKVWIGKDVSYLRT
;
A
#
# COMPACT_ATOMS: atom_id res chain seq x y z
N MET A 1 -5.53 -12.72 1.80
CA MET A 1 -6.93 -12.27 1.62
C MET A 1 -7.72 -12.68 2.86
N SER A 2 -8.72 -11.94 3.29
CA SER A 2 -9.58 -12.34 4.40
C SER A 2 -10.68 -13.29 3.92
N GLU A 3 -11.23 -14.11 4.82
CA GLU A 3 -12.37 -14.99 4.51
C GLU A 3 -13.54 -14.20 3.91
N LYS A 4 -13.89 -13.07 4.53
CA LYS A 4 -14.94 -12.17 4.02
C LYS A 4 -14.64 -11.67 2.60
N GLY A 5 -13.37 -11.39 2.29
CA GLY A 5 -12.93 -11.02 0.94
C GLY A 5 -13.12 -12.14 -0.08
N LEU A 6 -12.77 -13.38 0.29
CA LEU A 6 -12.98 -14.56 -0.56
C LEU A 6 -14.46 -14.81 -0.82
N GLN A 7 -15.30 -14.72 0.21
CA GLN A 7 -16.75 -14.88 0.10
C GLN A 7 -17.38 -13.83 -0.86
N ILE A 8 -16.89 -12.58 -0.82
CA ILE A 8 -17.36 -11.52 -1.71
C ILE A 8 -16.96 -11.80 -3.16
N LEU A 9 -15.72 -12.23 -3.40
CA LEU A 9 -15.26 -12.61 -4.74
C LEU A 9 -16.04 -13.81 -5.29
N ALA A 10 -16.34 -14.81 -4.47
CA ALA A 10 -17.16 -15.95 -4.84
C ALA A 10 -18.60 -15.55 -5.16
N LYS A 11 -19.22 -14.65 -4.34
CA LYS A 11 -20.57 -14.09 -4.63
C LYS A 11 -20.62 -13.32 -5.94
N LYS A 12 -19.53 -12.62 -6.31
CA LYS A 12 -19.39 -11.89 -7.58
C LYS A 12 -19.00 -12.81 -8.77
N SER A 13 -18.93 -14.13 -8.56
CA SER A 13 -18.54 -15.14 -9.55
C SER A 13 -17.15 -14.90 -10.18
N LEU A 14 -16.26 -14.18 -9.48
CA LEU A 14 -14.89 -13.88 -9.94
C LEU A 14 -13.91 -14.99 -9.62
N ILE A 15 -14.25 -15.90 -8.71
CA ILE A 15 -13.49 -17.10 -8.36
C ILE A 15 -14.44 -18.27 -8.20
N HIS A 16 -14.04 -19.45 -8.67
CA HIS A 16 -14.85 -20.68 -8.56
C HIS A 16 -14.79 -21.34 -7.17
N PHE A 17 -14.08 -20.71 -6.23
CA PHE A 17 -13.77 -21.28 -4.94
C PHE A 17 -14.74 -20.85 -3.84
N ALA A 18 -15.19 -21.81 -3.03
CA ALA A 18 -15.68 -21.66 -1.67
C ALA A 18 -16.93 -20.80 -1.41
N LYS A 19 -18.04 -21.09 -2.07
CA LYS A 19 -19.34 -20.56 -1.57
C LYS A 19 -19.70 -21.08 -0.17
N SER A 20 -19.08 -22.15 0.31
CA SER A 20 -19.43 -22.84 1.57
C SER A 20 -18.26 -23.29 2.44
N THR A 21 -17.01 -23.00 2.09
CA THR A 21 -15.85 -23.48 2.86
C THR A 21 -15.48 -22.47 3.95
N LEU A 22 -15.70 -22.83 5.20
CA LEU A 22 -15.12 -22.11 6.35
C LEU A 22 -13.61 -22.31 6.31
N LEU A 23 -12.86 -21.21 6.24
CA LEU A 23 -11.42 -21.26 6.39
C LEU A 23 -11.09 -21.53 7.86
N ASN A 24 -10.26 -22.53 8.12
CA ASN A 24 -9.68 -22.73 9.44
C ASN A 24 -8.91 -21.48 9.88
N SER A 25 -8.94 -21.17 11.17
CA SER A 25 -8.17 -20.07 11.71
C SER A 25 -6.68 -20.26 11.37
N CYS A 26 -6.10 -19.26 10.74
CA CYS A 26 -4.68 -19.28 10.42
C CYS A 26 -3.89 -18.71 11.60
N ASP A 27 -3.20 -19.57 12.36
CA ASP A 27 -2.40 -19.16 13.50
C ASP A 27 -1.33 -18.12 13.12
N PHE A 28 -0.73 -18.25 11.95
CA PHE A 28 0.23 -17.27 11.44
C PHE A 28 -0.40 -15.89 11.20
N CYS A 29 -1.67 -15.85 10.77
CA CYS A 29 -2.41 -14.60 10.65
C CYS A 29 -2.77 -14.01 12.01
N LEU A 30 -3.08 -14.86 13.01
CA LEU A 30 -3.33 -14.41 14.39
C LEU A 30 -2.06 -13.86 15.04
N PHE A 31 -0.94 -14.57 14.95
CA PHE A 31 0.35 -14.09 15.46
C PHE A 31 0.89 -12.85 14.71
N GLY A 32 0.50 -12.64 13.46
CA GLY A 32 0.85 -11.44 12.70
C GLY A 32 0.10 -10.16 13.12
N LYS A 33 -1.08 -10.30 13.73
CA LYS A 33 -1.98 -9.19 14.11
C LYS A 33 -1.76 -8.72 15.55
N GLN A 34 -0.64 -8.08 15.84
CA GLN A 34 -0.30 -7.74 17.22
C GLN A 34 -0.96 -6.49 17.82
N HIS A 35 -1.61 -5.60 17.13
CA HIS A 35 -2.38 -4.49 17.74
C HIS A 35 -3.46 -3.96 16.80
N LYS A 36 -4.67 -3.84 17.32
CA LYS A 36 -5.79 -3.19 16.63
C LYS A 36 -6.23 -1.97 17.44
N VAL A 37 -5.82 -0.78 17.02
CA VAL A 37 -6.38 0.48 17.54
C VAL A 37 -7.43 0.98 16.55
N SER A 38 -8.65 1.26 17.03
CA SER A 38 -9.75 1.78 16.20
C SER A 38 -9.72 3.31 16.21
N PHE A 39 -9.69 3.93 15.02
CA PHE A 39 -9.83 5.38 14.84
C PHE A 39 -11.13 5.66 14.08
N ASN A 40 -12.08 6.35 14.73
CA ASN A 40 -13.40 6.66 14.20
C ASN A 40 -13.48 8.05 13.58
N ILE A 41 -12.61 8.40 12.63
CA ILE A 41 -12.77 9.63 11.86
C ILE A 41 -12.99 9.27 10.39
N PRO A 42 -14.18 9.55 9.83
CA PRO A 42 -14.42 9.38 8.41
C PRO A 42 -13.62 10.43 7.63
N SER A 43 -12.53 10.03 6.97
CA SER A 43 -11.90 10.88 5.96
C SER A 43 -12.65 10.71 4.65
N THR A 44 -13.21 11.78 4.12
CA THR A 44 -13.81 11.79 2.78
C THR A 44 -12.74 11.45 1.74
N ARG A 45 -12.94 10.33 1.07
CA ARG A 45 -12.08 9.86 -0.01
C ARG A 45 -12.19 10.78 -1.23
N LYS A 46 -11.08 11.04 -1.92
CA LYS A 46 -11.09 11.79 -3.18
C LYS A 46 -11.85 11.03 -4.27
N PRO A 47 -12.60 11.73 -5.13
CA PRO A 47 -13.41 11.06 -6.15
C PRO A 47 -12.60 10.44 -7.29
N ASN A 48 -11.47 11.06 -7.66
CA ASN A 48 -10.71 10.61 -8.82
C ASN A 48 -9.32 10.09 -8.44
N VAL A 49 -8.83 9.13 -9.22
CA VAL A 49 -7.44 8.64 -9.12
C VAL A 49 -6.47 9.78 -9.42
N LEU A 50 -5.32 9.82 -8.73
CA LEU A 50 -4.28 10.84 -8.78
C LEU A 50 -4.66 12.24 -8.26
N ASP A 51 -5.89 12.44 -7.73
CA ASP A 51 -6.22 13.68 -7.02
C ASP A 51 -5.42 13.79 -5.71
N LEU A 52 -5.14 12.65 -5.05
CA LEU A 52 -4.33 12.58 -3.84
C LEU A 52 -3.62 11.22 -3.75
N VAL A 53 -2.31 11.25 -3.54
CA VAL A 53 -1.52 10.07 -3.20
C VAL A 53 -0.88 10.27 -1.84
N TYR A 54 -1.05 9.30 -0.95
CA TYR A 54 -0.30 9.21 0.31
C TYR A 54 1.03 8.53 0.06
N PHE A 55 2.07 8.96 0.75
CA PHE A 55 3.29 8.19 0.78
C PHE A 55 3.99 8.27 2.14
N ASP A 56 4.70 7.20 2.46
CA ASP A 56 5.41 7.07 3.71
C ASP A 56 6.55 6.05 3.61
N VAL A 57 7.60 6.25 4.39
CA VAL A 57 8.74 5.33 4.49
C VAL A 57 8.63 4.53 5.77
N CYS A 58 8.64 3.23 5.61
CA CYS A 58 8.63 2.28 6.73
C CYS A 58 10.02 1.70 6.95
N GLY A 59 10.45 1.66 8.20
CA GLY A 59 11.73 1.13 8.64
C GLY A 59 12.53 2.10 9.51
N PRO A 60 13.74 1.76 9.96
CA PRO A 60 14.48 0.57 9.51
C PRO A 60 13.84 -0.74 9.96
N ILE A 61 13.88 -1.74 9.09
CA ILE A 61 13.50 -3.12 9.43
C ILE A 61 14.70 -3.78 10.11
N ASP A 62 14.44 -4.50 11.20
CA ASP A 62 15.48 -5.08 12.07
C ASP A 62 16.52 -5.96 11.35
N VAL A 63 16.08 -6.64 10.28
CA VAL A 63 16.95 -7.50 9.48
C VAL A 63 17.06 -6.93 8.07
N GLU A 64 18.27 -6.69 7.61
CA GLU A 64 18.53 -6.25 6.24
C GLU A 64 18.20 -7.36 5.24
N THR A 65 17.79 -6.98 4.04
CA THR A 65 17.68 -7.95 2.94
C THR A 65 19.05 -8.40 2.45
N LEU A 66 19.08 -9.47 1.67
CA LEU A 66 20.31 -9.88 0.95
C LEU A 66 20.88 -8.80 0.02
N GLY A 67 20.11 -7.77 -0.32
CA GLY A 67 20.52 -6.61 -1.10
C GLY A 67 20.68 -5.35 -0.24
N ASP A 68 20.96 -5.47 1.08
CA ASP A 68 21.19 -4.40 2.05
C ASP A 68 20.04 -3.40 2.19
N ASN A 69 18.81 -3.78 1.82
CA ASN A 69 17.67 -2.88 2.02
C ASN A 69 17.22 -2.93 3.47
N LYS A 70 16.95 -1.75 4.04
CA LYS A 70 16.50 -1.54 5.43
C LYS A 70 15.11 -0.91 5.50
N TYR A 71 14.64 -0.33 4.40
CA TYR A 71 13.40 0.44 4.34
C TYR A 71 12.56 0.01 3.15
N PHE A 72 11.29 0.36 3.18
CA PHE A 72 10.47 0.42 1.98
C PHE A 72 9.64 1.70 1.98
N VAL A 73 9.34 2.23 0.80
CA VAL A 73 8.39 3.33 0.63
C VAL A 73 7.10 2.80 0.04
N THR A 74 5.98 3.28 0.58
CA THR A 74 4.64 2.94 0.13
C THR A 74 4.00 4.17 -0.49
N PHE A 75 3.38 4.02 -1.65
CA PHE A 75 2.50 5.00 -2.27
C PHE A 75 1.09 4.42 -2.33
N ILE A 76 0.07 5.22 -2.00
CA ILE A 76 -1.34 4.80 -1.98
C ILE A 76 -2.19 5.89 -2.62
N ASP A 77 -2.83 5.56 -3.72
CA ASP A 77 -3.84 6.44 -4.30
C ASP A 77 -5.09 6.47 -3.43
N ASP A 78 -5.57 7.67 -3.09
CA ASP A 78 -6.71 7.82 -2.18
C ASP A 78 -8.02 7.32 -2.78
N ALA A 79 -8.25 7.55 -4.06
CA ALA A 79 -9.48 7.16 -4.73
C ALA A 79 -9.60 5.64 -4.90
N SER A 80 -8.57 5.00 -5.43
CA SER A 80 -8.57 3.56 -5.73
C SER A 80 -8.07 2.68 -4.59
N ARG A 81 -7.39 3.26 -3.59
CA ARG A 81 -6.68 2.52 -2.53
C ARG A 81 -5.59 1.59 -3.06
N LYS A 82 -5.21 1.73 -4.33
CA LYS A 82 -4.12 0.95 -4.91
C LYS A 82 -2.80 1.31 -4.26
N VAL A 83 -1.99 0.28 -4.02
CA VAL A 83 -0.73 0.36 -3.26
C VAL A 83 0.44 0.00 -4.16
N TRP A 84 1.49 0.80 -4.12
CA TRP A 84 2.79 0.48 -4.69
C TRP A 84 3.85 0.54 -3.60
N VAL A 85 4.84 -0.34 -3.68
CA VAL A 85 5.98 -0.37 -2.75
C VAL A 85 7.29 -0.48 -3.51
N TYR A 86 8.30 0.17 -2.94
CA TYR A 86 9.68 0.07 -3.41
C TYR A 86 10.61 -0.12 -2.21
N VAL A 87 11.52 -1.08 -2.30
CA VAL A 87 12.53 -1.31 -1.27
C VAL A 87 13.69 -0.34 -1.40
N LEU A 88 14.27 0.07 -0.27
CA LEU A 88 15.29 1.09 -0.19
C LEU A 88 16.42 0.63 0.74
N LYS A 89 17.67 0.93 0.37
CA LYS A 89 18.83 0.80 1.27
C LYS A 89 18.84 1.95 2.30
N THR A 90 18.62 3.15 1.82
CA THR A 90 18.66 4.39 2.60
C THR A 90 17.46 5.28 2.28
N LYS A 91 17.10 6.16 3.20
CA LYS A 91 15.92 7.04 3.02
C LYS A 91 16.11 8.09 1.92
N ASP A 92 17.31 8.48 1.59
CA ASP A 92 17.61 9.43 0.51
C ASP A 92 17.21 8.89 -0.89
N GLN A 93 17.08 7.57 -1.05
CA GLN A 93 16.63 6.95 -2.28
C GLN A 93 15.13 7.20 -2.59
N VAL A 94 14.35 7.70 -1.61
CA VAL A 94 12.91 7.97 -1.76
C VAL A 94 12.62 8.85 -2.96
N PHE A 95 13.41 9.91 -3.17
CA PHE A 95 13.23 10.84 -4.28
C PHE A 95 13.36 10.15 -5.65
N LYS A 96 14.34 9.26 -5.80
CA LYS A 96 14.53 8.47 -7.04
C LYS A 96 13.31 7.57 -7.31
N HIS A 97 12.80 6.89 -6.28
CA HIS A 97 11.64 6.02 -6.41
C HIS A 97 10.35 6.79 -6.64
N PHE A 98 10.20 7.95 -5.99
CA PHE A 98 9.08 8.85 -6.25
C PHE A 98 9.02 9.29 -7.72
N LYS A 99 10.13 9.73 -8.31
CA LYS A 99 10.17 10.10 -9.73
C LYS A 99 9.77 8.95 -10.66
N LYS A 100 10.21 7.72 -10.36
CA LYS A 100 9.81 6.53 -11.14
C LYS A 100 8.32 6.27 -11.02
N PHE A 101 7.80 6.28 -9.79
CA PHE A 101 6.39 6.11 -9.49
C PHE A 101 5.55 7.16 -10.22
N HIS A 102 5.90 8.44 -10.07
CA HIS A 102 5.20 9.58 -10.67
C HIS A 102 5.10 9.45 -12.20
N ALA A 103 6.22 9.25 -12.88
CA ALA A 103 6.24 9.07 -14.33
C ALA A 103 5.41 7.86 -14.79
N MET A 104 5.43 6.77 -14.03
CA MET A 104 4.66 5.55 -14.32
C MET A 104 3.14 5.81 -14.22
N VAL A 105 2.67 6.38 -13.11
CA VAL A 105 1.23 6.53 -12.86
C VAL A 105 0.59 7.57 -13.76
N GLU A 106 1.29 8.66 -14.05
CA GLU A 106 0.81 9.68 -15.01
C GLU A 106 0.70 9.11 -16.42
N ARG A 107 1.71 8.34 -16.86
CA ARG A 107 1.68 7.68 -18.17
C ARG A 107 0.55 6.65 -18.27
N GLU A 108 0.33 5.88 -17.18
CA GLU A 108 -0.73 4.86 -17.14
C GLU A 108 -2.13 5.46 -17.16
N LYS A 109 -2.32 6.62 -16.53
CA LYS A 109 -3.64 7.27 -16.41
C LYS A 109 -3.89 8.39 -17.40
N GLY A 110 -2.86 8.89 -18.08
CA GLY A 110 -2.96 10.02 -19.00
C GLY A 110 -3.36 11.32 -18.31
N LYS A 111 -3.17 11.45 -17.00
CA LYS A 111 -3.49 12.64 -16.23
C LYS A 111 -2.46 12.94 -15.14
N PRO A 112 -2.28 14.22 -14.74
CA PRO A 112 -1.29 14.60 -13.76
C PRO A 112 -1.65 14.16 -12.34
N LEU A 113 -0.62 13.94 -11.52
CA LEU A 113 -0.73 13.81 -10.07
C LEU A 113 -0.93 15.20 -9.45
N THR A 114 -2.07 15.41 -8.83
CA THR A 114 -2.44 16.74 -8.30
C THR A 114 -1.86 17.01 -6.92
N CYS A 115 -1.94 16.04 -6.03
CA CYS A 115 -1.56 16.22 -4.63
C CYS A 115 -0.84 15.01 -4.07
N LEU A 116 0.19 15.27 -3.28
CA LEU A 116 0.94 14.27 -2.55
C LEU A 116 0.87 14.58 -1.06
N ARG A 117 0.54 13.59 -0.22
CA ARG A 117 0.51 13.75 1.23
C ARG A 117 1.52 12.85 1.91
N SER A 118 2.35 13.45 2.80
CA SER A 118 3.31 12.72 3.63
C SER A 118 3.32 13.26 5.07
N ASN A 119 4.04 12.58 5.94
CA ASN A 119 4.43 13.14 7.21
C ASN A 119 5.51 14.25 7.03
N ASN A 120 6.00 14.80 8.17
CA ASN A 120 7.00 15.88 8.17
C ASN A 120 8.45 15.37 8.12
N GLY A 121 8.70 14.14 7.72
CA GLY A 121 10.05 13.59 7.63
C GLY A 121 10.99 14.42 6.75
N GLY A 122 12.25 14.54 7.15
CA GLY A 122 13.26 15.30 6.40
C GLY A 122 13.48 14.76 4.98
N GLU A 123 13.24 13.48 4.78
CA GLU A 123 13.31 12.80 3.49
C GLU A 123 12.36 13.36 2.43
N TYR A 124 11.24 13.98 2.85
CA TYR A 124 10.20 14.55 1.96
C TYR A 124 10.31 16.06 1.75
N THR A 125 11.14 16.71 2.56
CA THR A 125 11.21 18.19 2.65
C THR A 125 12.48 18.76 2.05
N SER A 126 13.33 17.91 1.46
CA SER A 126 14.57 18.37 0.83
C SER A 126 14.32 19.33 -0.34
N ASN A 127 15.29 20.19 -0.62
CA ASN A 127 15.19 21.15 -1.73
C ASN A 127 14.95 20.46 -3.08
N LYS A 128 15.49 19.24 -3.27
CA LYS A 128 15.25 18.42 -4.48
C LYS A 128 13.77 18.08 -4.67
N PHE A 129 13.08 17.72 -3.58
CA PHE A 129 11.65 17.46 -3.62
C PHE A 129 10.84 18.74 -3.86
N LYS A 130 11.17 19.83 -3.16
CA LYS A 130 10.46 21.11 -3.33
C LYS A 130 10.56 21.63 -4.76
N SER A 131 11.76 21.63 -5.35
CA SER A 131 11.95 22.05 -6.74
C SER A 131 11.16 21.17 -7.71
N TYR A 132 11.16 19.85 -7.48
CA TYR A 132 10.42 18.93 -8.34
C TYR A 132 8.91 19.09 -8.23
N TYR A 133 8.37 19.29 -7.02
CA TYR A 133 6.94 19.57 -6.83
C TYR A 133 6.52 20.84 -7.55
N PHE A 134 7.33 21.90 -7.42
CA PHE A 134 7.09 23.16 -8.10
C PHE A 134 7.11 22.99 -9.63
N GLU A 135 8.15 22.36 -10.16
CA GLU A 135 8.29 22.09 -11.61
C GLU A 135 7.11 21.29 -12.18
N LYS A 136 6.61 20.31 -11.44
CA LYS A 136 5.52 19.43 -11.88
C LYS A 136 4.12 19.91 -11.46
N GLY A 137 4.01 21.02 -10.78
CA GLY A 137 2.72 21.52 -10.29
C GLY A 137 2.04 20.64 -9.25
N ILE A 138 2.81 19.83 -8.52
CA ILE A 138 2.29 18.91 -7.50
C ILE A 138 2.15 19.66 -6.17
N ARG A 139 0.95 19.66 -5.60
CA ARG A 139 0.73 20.19 -4.26
C ARG A 139 1.22 19.18 -3.22
N HIS A 140 2.13 19.60 -2.35
CA HIS A 140 2.59 18.77 -1.23
C HIS A 140 1.86 19.14 0.06
N GLU A 141 1.01 18.26 0.54
CA GLU A 141 0.33 18.37 1.84
C GLU A 141 1.12 17.63 2.92
N LYS A 142 1.57 18.37 3.93
CA LYS A 142 2.19 17.79 5.10
C LYS A 142 1.15 17.59 6.20
N THR A 143 1.22 16.44 6.88
CA THR A 143 0.38 16.23 8.06
C THR A 143 0.81 17.18 9.18
N VAL A 144 -0.15 17.69 9.93
CA VAL A 144 0.16 18.52 11.12
C VAL A 144 0.87 17.65 12.16
N PRO A 145 1.96 18.13 12.78
CA PRO A 145 2.60 17.42 13.89
C PRO A 145 1.57 17.03 14.95
N SER A 146 1.70 15.83 15.51
CA SER A 146 0.77 15.28 16.52
C SER A 146 -0.66 14.98 16.05
N THR A 147 -0.91 14.94 14.73
CA THR A 147 -2.19 14.50 14.16
C THR A 147 -2.02 13.23 13.30
N PRO A 148 -1.82 12.05 13.93
CA PRO A 148 -1.62 10.78 13.20
C PRO A 148 -2.80 10.45 12.26
N GLN A 149 -3.99 10.99 12.54
CA GLN A 149 -5.20 10.76 11.78
C GLN A 149 -5.08 11.16 10.31
N GLN A 150 -4.30 12.21 10.01
CA GLN A 150 -4.12 12.71 8.64
C GLN A 150 -3.26 11.78 7.76
N ASN A 151 -2.37 10.97 8.37
CA ASN A 151 -1.56 9.97 7.68
C ASN A 151 -2.04 8.52 7.95
N GLY A 152 -3.15 8.38 8.66
CA GLY A 152 -3.67 7.09 9.11
C GLY A 152 -3.99 6.09 7.99
N VAL A 153 -4.14 6.54 6.74
CA VAL A 153 -4.34 5.65 5.59
C VAL A 153 -3.06 4.85 5.32
N VAL A 154 -1.92 5.54 5.14
CA VAL A 154 -0.65 4.87 4.83
C VAL A 154 -0.07 4.16 6.03
N GLU A 155 -0.23 4.69 7.24
CA GLU A 155 0.23 4.04 8.48
C GLU A 155 -0.48 2.69 8.71
N ARG A 156 -1.82 2.66 8.56
CA ARG A 156 -2.59 1.40 8.63
C ARG A 156 -2.19 0.42 7.54
N MET A 157 -1.93 0.92 6.33
CA MET A 157 -1.48 0.08 5.23
C MET A 157 -0.08 -0.49 5.48
N ASN A 158 0.86 0.32 5.95
CA ASN A 158 2.20 -0.13 6.31
C ASN A 158 2.15 -1.23 7.39
N ARG A 159 1.31 -1.05 8.41
CA ARG A 159 1.06 -2.08 9.42
C ARG A 159 0.52 -3.38 8.79
N THR A 160 -0.48 -3.28 7.94
CA THR A 160 -1.05 -4.45 7.23
C THR A 160 -0.01 -5.16 6.37
N ILE A 161 0.85 -4.41 5.68
CA ILE A 161 1.95 -4.96 4.88
C ILE A 161 2.93 -5.73 5.77
N ILE A 162 3.37 -5.13 6.89
CA ILE A 162 4.30 -5.77 7.84
C ILE A 162 3.70 -7.05 8.44
N GLU A 163 2.43 -7.01 8.84
CA GLU A 163 1.72 -8.20 9.36
C GLU A 163 1.69 -9.33 8.32
N LYS A 164 1.38 -9.01 7.06
CA LYS A 164 1.37 -9.98 5.96
C LYS A 164 2.77 -10.53 5.65
N ILE A 165 3.80 -9.69 5.64
CA ILE A 165 5.19 -10.13 5.46
C ILE A 165 5.55 -11.15 6.55
N ARG A 166 5.28 -10.84 7.83
CA ARG A 166 5.56 -11.74 8.94
C ARG A 166 4.81 -13.07 8.80
N CYS A 167 3.54 -13.00 8.42
CA CYS A 167 2.72 -14.20 8.18
C CYS A 167 3.30 -15.06 7.06
N MET A 168 3.59 -14.46 5.89
CA MET A 168 4.12 -15.18 4.72
C MET A 168 5.49 -15.82 4.99
N LEU A 169 6.40 -15.08 5.65
CA LEU A 169 7.72 -15.61 6.01
C LEU A 169 7.63 -16.81 6.96
N ARG A 170 6.77 -16.72 7.98
CA ARG A 170 6.55 -17.81 8.93
C ARG A 170 5.90 -19.03 8.27
N MET A 171 4.84 -18.79 7.48
CA MET A 171 4.10 -19.86 6.80
C MET A 171 4.99 -20.65 5.83
N ALA A 172 5.89 -19.97 5.13
CA ALA A 172 6.80 -20.56 4.16
C ALA A 172 8.13 -21.02 4.78
N ASN A 173 8.31 -20.86 6.09
CA ASN A 173 9.57 -21.13 6.81
C ASN A 173 10.79 -20.45 6.16
N LEU A 174 10.63 -19.20 5.76
CA LEU A 174 11.66 -18.45 5.03
C LEU A 174 12.43 -17.49 5.96
N PRO A 175 13.71 -17.26 5.71
CA PRO A 175 14.52 -16.35 6.52
C PRO A 175 14.02 -14.91 6.41
N LYS A 176 14.12 -14.16 7.51
CA LYS A 176 13.68 -12.75 7.55
C LYS A 176 14.37 -11.88 6.51
N SER A 177 15.60 -12.19 6.10
CA SER A 177 16.39 -11.42 5.12
C SER A 177 15.77 -11.32 3.71
N ILE A 178 14.77 -12.14 3.39
CA ILE A 178 14.06 -12.05 2.10
C ILE A 178 12.80 -11.19 2.12
N TRP A 179 12.53 -10.47 3.23
CA TRP A 179 11.35 -9.62 3.37
C TRP A 179 11.17 -8.63 2.19
N GLY A 180 12.27 -8.18 1.58
CA GLY A 180 12.22 -7.26 0.45
C GLY A 180 11.53 -7.83 -0.80
N LYS A 181 11.62 -9.14 -1.04
CA LYS A 181 10.82 -9.82 -2.08
C LYS A 181 9.37 -10.00 -1.63
N VAL A 182 9.20 -10.37 -0.38
CA VAL A 182 7.87 -10.63 0.21
C VAL A 182 7.02 -9.37 0.27
N VAL A 183 7.60 -8.18 0.54
CA VAL A 183 6.84 -6.93 0.55
C VAL A 183 6.22 -6.63 -0.81
N VAL A 184 6.97 -6.82 -1.89
CA VAL A 184 6.46 -6.63 -3.27
C VAL A 184 5.34 -7.65 -3.57
N THR A 185 5.58 -8.93 -3.25
CA THR A 185 4.57 -10.00 -3.42
C THR A 185 3.30 -9.71 -2.61
N THR A 186 3.43 -9.14 -1.42
CA THR A 186 2.30 -8.80 -0.54
C THR A 186 1.37 -7.75 -1.16
N CYS A 187 1.88 -6.83 -1.96
CA CYS A 187 1.07 -5.81 -2.62
C CYS A 187 0.14 -6.38 -3.70
N TYR A 188 0.53 -7.48 -4.33
CA TYR A 188 -0.30 -8.14 -5.34
C TYR A 188 -1.69 -8.56 -4.80
N PRO A 189 -1.79 -9.40 -3.73
CA PRO A 189 -3.09 -9.75 -3.16
C PRO A 189 -3.78 -8.57 -2.47
N ILE A 190 -3.06 -7.58 -1.94
CA ILE A 190 -3.69 -6.38 -1.38
C ILE A 190 -4.47 -5.64 -2.46
N ASN A 191 -3.86 -5.40 -3.61
CA ASN A 191 -4.49 -4.67 -4.71
C ASN A 191 -5.63 -5.45 -5.39
N ARG A 192 -5.66 -6.77 -5.25
CA ARG A 192 -6.68 -7.66 -5.83
C ARG A 192 -7.69 -8.21 -4.83
N SER A 193 -7.68 -7.71 -3.60
CA SER A 193 -8.65 -8.08 -2.57
C SER A 193 -9.69 -6.98 -2.39
N PRO A 194 -10.96 -7.35 -2.12
CA PRO A 194 -11.96 -6.37 -1.72
C PRO A 194 -11.52 -5.54 -0.54
N SER A 195 -11.72 -4.24 -0.62
CA SER A 195 -11.26 -3.25 0.36
C SER A 195 -12.45 -2.56 1.03
N VAL A 196 -12.49 -2.53 2.36
CA VAL A 196 -13.57 -1.89 3.12
C VAL A 196 -13.74 -0.41 2.75
N PRO A 197 -12.68 0.41 2.63
CA PRO A 197 -12.81 1.80 2.19
C PRO A 197 -13.37 1.99 0.77
N LEU A 198 -13.49 0.93 -0.02
CA LEU A 198 -14.07 0.92 -1.37
C LEU A 198 -15.43 0.23 -1.41
N ASP A 199 -16.13 0.13 -0.28
CA ASP A 199 -17.37 -0.62 -0.18
C ASP A 199 -17.26 -2.05 -0.73
N PHE A 200 -16.10 -2.67 -0.43
CA PHE A 200 -15.70 -3.99 -0.89
C PHE A 200 -15.46 -4.10 -2.40
N ASP A 201 -15.21 -3.00 -3.08
CA ASP A 201 -14.63 -3.07 -4.42
C ASP A 201 -13.11 -3.29 -4.36
N ILE A 202 -12.51 -3.59 -5.52
CA ILE A 202 -11.12 -4.05 -5.65
C ILE A 202 -10.24 -2.89 -6.08
N PRO A 203 -9.16 -2.56 -5.34
CA PRO A 203 -8.26 -1.45 -5.68
C PRO A 203 -7.76 -1.47 -7.13
N GLU A 204 -7.33 -2.63 -7.62
CA GLU A 204 -6.87 -2.79 -9.00
C GLU A 204 -7.99 -2.48 -10.00
N LYS A 205 -9.22 -2.97 -9.76
CA LYS A 205 -10.38 -2.71 -10.62
C LYS A 205 -10.70 -1.20 -10.69
N VAL A 206 -10.74 -0.52 -9.54
CA VAL A 206 -11.00 0.92 -9.47
C VAL A 206 -9.90 1.69 -10.21
N TRP A 207 -8.64 1.25 -10.08
CA TRP A 207 -7.52 1.87 -10.75
C TRP A 207 -7.56 1.69 -12.26
N ILE A 208 -7.74 0.47 -12.76
CA ILE A 208 -7.70 0.19 -14.21
C ILE A 208 -9.03 0.50 -14.93
N GLY A 209 -10.15 0.59 -14.18
CA GLY A 209 -11.51 0.79 -14.74
C GLY A 209 -12.09 -0.46 -15.40
N LYS A 210 -11.51 -1.64 -15.15
CA LYS A 210 -11.93 -2.94 -15.72
C LYS A 210 -11.92 -4.01 -14.63
N ASP A 211 -12.69 -5.08 -14.84
CA ASP A 211 -12.65 -6.23 -13.95
C ASP A 211 -11.28 -6.91 -13.94
N VAL A 212 -10.91 -7.40 -12.75
CA VAL A 212 -9.62 -8.05 -12.52
C VAL A 212 -9.77 -9.55 -12.80
N SER A 213 -8.94 -10.10 -13.70
CA SER A 213 -8.84 -11.54 -13.90
C SER A 213 -8.03 -12.19 -12.78
N TYR A 214 -8.54 -13.29 -12.25
CA TYR A 214 -7.88 -14.16 -11.26
C TYR A 214 -7.42 -15.48 -11.85
N LEU A 215 -7.81 -15.77 -13.10
CA LEU A 215 -7.35 -16.93 -13.81
C LEU A 215 -5.93 -16.70 -14.30
N ARG A 216 -5.03 -17.65 -14.03
CA ARG A 216 -3.74 -17.70 -14.70
C ARG A 216 -4.00 -18.13 -16.14
N THR A 217 -3.70 -17.27 -17.10
CA THR A 217 -3.44 -17.69 -18.47
C THR A 217 -2.09 -18.38 -18.53
#